data_8c70a465e30d35728a1fd530812e81ff
#
_entry.id   8c70a465e30d35728a1fd530812e81ff
#
_cell.length_a   1.000
_cell.length_b   1.000
_cell.length_c   1.000
_cell.angle_alpha   90.00
_cell.angle_beta   90.00
_cell.angle_gamma   90.00
#
_symmetry.space_group_name_H-M   'P 1'
#
loop_
_entity.id
_entity.type
_entity.pdbx_description
1 polymer ?
#
loop_
_entity_poly.entity_id
_entity_poly.type
_entity_poly.pdbx_seq_one_letter_code
_entity_poly.pdbx_strand_id
1 'polypeptide(L)'
;MGLFDKIFGNYSKKELAKIEPIKNKVLELESKYADMSDEELGGQTAILRGKLDELSTLDDVLPDALAVCREAAFRVLGKKPYPVQIIGAIVLHQGRIAEMKTGEGKTLVACLAAYANSLTGNGVHVVTVNDYLAKFQSEEMGKVFHFLNTSIGVVLTGMNKEQKREAYNADITYGTNNEFGFDYLRDNMVIYKKDKVQREHAFAIVDEVDSILIDEARTPLIISGQGDKSTKLYSLADRFAKTLKPVTVVEMDDKADNDLLDGDYIIDEKAKTATLTKSGVKKAEKAFNVINLMDADNMTLAHHINQAIKANGVMKKDIDYVVKDGEVLIVDEFTGRIMQGRRFNDGLHQAIEAKEGVEIARESKTIATITYQNYFRLYAVSYTHLTLPTIA
;
A
#
# COMPACT_ATOMS: atom_id res chain seq x y z
N MET A 1 -11.09 -29.72 24.67
CA MET A 1 -9.65 -29.70 24.95
C MET A 1 -9.07 -30.99 24.40
N GLY A 2 -8.37 -30.92 23.28
CA GLY A 2 -7.84 -32.08 22.59
C GLY A 2 -6.63 -32.68 23.29
N LEU A 3 -6.39 -33.97 23.04
CA LEU A 3 -5.23 -34.72 23.60
C LEU A 3 -3.89 -34.06 23.22
N PHE A 4 -3.83 -33.34 22.07
CA PHE A 4 -2.69 -32.56 21.58
C PHE A 4 -2.35 -31.38 22.52
N ASP A 5 -3.36 -30.66 23.03
CA ASP A 5 -3.13 -29.54 23.99
C ASP A 5 -2.49 -29.98 25.31
N LYS A 6 -2.72 -31.25 25.72
CA LYS A 6 -2.11 -31.82 26.92
C LYS A 6 -0.64 -32.21 26.73
N ILE A 7 -0.21 -32.57 25.52
CA ILE A 7 1.16 -33.04 25.22
C ILE A 7 2.09 -31.89 24.84
N PHE A 8 1.63 -30.91 24.06
CA PHE A 8 2.47 -29.82 23.55
C PHE A 8 2.34 -28.50 24.32
N GLY A 9 1.38 -28.40 25.22
CA GLY A 9 1.07 -27.16 25.96
C GLY A 9 0.53 -26.07 25.02
N ASN A 10 -0.29 -25.17 25.54
CA ASN A 10 -0.78 -24.02 24.77
C ASN A 10 0.39 -23.07 24.48
N TYR A 11 0.78 -22.91 23.21
CA TYR A 11 1.88 -22.03 22.75
C TYR A 11 1.74 -20.62 23.36
N SER A 12 0.55 -20.04 23.31
CA SER A 12 0.28 -18.72 23.89
C SER A 12 0.60 -18.64 25.37
N LYS A 13 0.29 -19.66 26.16
CA LYS A 13 0.64 -19.69 27.61
C LYS A 13 2.14 -19.71 27.84
N LYS A 14 2.90 -20.45 27.02
CA LYS A 14 4.36 -20.47 27.11
C LYS A 14 4.99 -19.13 26.77
N GLU A 15 4.48 -18.47 25.72
CA GLU A 15 4.98 -17.16 25.32
C GLU A 15 4.58 -16.07 26.33
N LEU A 16 3.37 -16.08 26.85
CA LEU A 16 2.94 -15.18 27.92
C LEU A 16 3.79 -15.36 29.18
N ALA A 17 4.17 -16.60 29.55
CA ALA A 17 5.05 -16.86 30.69
C ALA A 17 6.44 -16.22 30.52
N LYS A 18 6.94 -16.01 29.31
CA LYS A 18 8.21 -15.30 29.06
C LYS A 18 8.06 -13.78 29.22
N ILE A 19 6.89 -13.26 28.95
CA ILE A 19 6.58 -11.82 29.04
C ILE A 19 6.26 -11.41 30.48
N GLU A 20 5.69 -12.31 31.24
CA GLU A 20 5.25 -12.07 32.64
C GLU A 20 6.32 -11.42 33.54
N PRO A 21 7.61 -11.87 33.53
CA PRO A 21 8.65 -11.22 34.32
C PRO A 21 8.90 -9.76 33.94
N ILE A 22 8.84 -9.44 32.61
CA ILE A 22 9.04 -8.07 32.13
C ILE A 22 7.89 -7.19 32.58
N LYS A 23 6.63 -7.66 32.40
CA LYS A 23 5.43 -6.96 32.88
C LYS A 23 5.51 -6.70 34.38
N ASN A 24 5.93 -7.68 35.18
CA ASN A 24 6.03 -7.53 36.64
C ASN A 24 7.07 -6.47 37.03
N LYS A 25 8.22 -6.41 36.35
CA LYS A 25 9.19 -5.33 36.52
C LYS A 25 8.60 -3.94 36.23
N VAL A 26 7.80 -3.82 35.17
CA VAL A 26 7.10 -2.55 34.84
C VAL A 26 6.17 -2.13 36.00
N LEU A 27 5.44 -3.08 36.58
CA LEU A 27 4.53 -2.80 37.70
C LEU A 27 5.28 -2.47 39.00
N GLU A 28 6.40 -3.13 39.27
CA GLU A 28 7.26 -2.84 40.42
C GLU A 28 7.87 -1.44 40.37
N LEU A 29 8.10 -0.90 39.17
CA LEU A 29 8.62 0.45 38.96
C LEU A 29 7.55 1.54 39.14
N GLU A 30 6.28 1.19 39.35
CA GLU A 30 5.18 2.16 39.44
C GLU A 30 5.41 3.21 40.52
N SER A 31 5.75 2.82 41.74
CA SER A 31 5.99 3.78 42.84
C SER A 31 7.16 4.72 42.54
N LYS A 32 8.24 4.21 41.96
CA LYS A 32 9.41 5.01 41.60
C LYS A 32 9.05 6.18 40.67
N TYR A 33 8.23 5.93 39.65
CA TYR A 33 7.86 6.98 38.69
C TYR A 33 6.67 7.81 39.12
N ALA A 34 5.78 7.27 39.96
CA ALA A 34 4.67 8.01 40.53
C ALA A 34 5.13 9.09 41.55
N ASP A 35 6.24 8.85 42.25
CA ASP A 35 6.80 9.80 43.23
C ASP A 35 7.61 10.94 42.58
N MET A 36 7.93 10.85 41.27
CA MET A 36 8.66 11.90 40.55
C MET A 36 7.77 13.11 40.27
N SER A 37 8.36 14.30 40.25
CA SER A 37 7.73 15.50 39.70
C SER A 37 7.51 15.37 38.19
N ASP A 38 6.67 16.22 37.61
CA ASP A 38 6.43 16.23 36.15
C ASP A 38 7.70 16.53 35.35
N GLU A 39 8.57 17.39 35.88
CA GLU A 39 9.86 17.73 35.27
C GLU A 39 10.83 16.54 35.30
N GLU A 40 10.91 15.86 36.44
CA GLU A 40 11.75 14.64 36.60
C GLU A 40 11.27 13.51 35.70
N LEU A 41 9.96 13.29 35.61
CA LEU A 41 9.37 12.25 34.76
C LEU A 41 9.56 12.58 33.27
N GLY A 42 9.34 13.84 32.86
CA GLY A 42 9.59 14.29 31.49
C GLY A 42 11.07 14.17 31.09
N GLY A 43 11.98 14.34 32.02
CA GLY A 43 13.43 14.18 31.83
C GLY A 43 13.91 12.73 31.65
N GLN A 44 13.07 11.72 31.95
CA GLN A 44 13.47 10.32 31.88
C GLN A 44 13.85 9.85 30.47
N THR A 45 13.26 10.43 29.43
CA THR A 45 13.62 10.12 28.04
C THR A 45 15.10 10.32 27.76
N ALA A 46 15.69 11.46 28.22
CA ALA A 46 17.12 11.71 28.04
C ALA A 46 17.98 10.73 28.83
N ILE A 47 17.55 10.37 30.05
CA ILE A 47 18.25 9.39 30.90
C ILE A 47 18.24 7.99 30.26
N LEU A 48 17.09 7.58 29.72
CA LEU A 48 16.95 6.28 29.07
C LEU A 48 17.75 6.19 27.78
N ARG A 49 17.78 7.27 26.98
CA ARG A 49 18.63 7.37 25.78
C ARG A 49 20.13 7.29 26.16
N GLY A 50 20.55 7.99 27.20
CA GLY A 50 21.93 7.92 27.70
C GLY A 50 22.34 6.49 28.09
N LYS A 51 21.45 5.71 28.69
CA LYS A 51 21.72 4.30 29.00
C LYS A 51 21.92 3.43 27.76
N LEU A 52 21.20 3.71 26.65
CA LEU A 52 21.40 3.00 25.39
C LEU A 52 22.76 3.28 24.75
N ASP A 53 23.27 4.51 24.91
CA ASP A 53 24.60 4.89 24.45
C ASP A 53 25.72 4.20 25.26
N GLU A 54 25.46 3.79 26.50
CA GLU A 54 26.38 3.15 27.43
C GLU A 54 26.40 1.59 27.37
N LEU A 55 26.13 0.99 26.20
CA LEU A 55 26.16 -0.47 25.97
C LEU A 55 24.96 -1.26 26.50
N SER A 56 23.86 -0.61 26.87
CA SER A 56 22.60 -1.28 27.18
C SER A 56 21.80 -1.55 25.89
N THR A 57 21.09 -2.66 25.85
CA THR A 57 20.12 -2.94 24.76
C THR A 57 18.79 -2.26 25.04
N LEU A 58 17.96 -2.13 24.02
CA LEU A 58 16.61 -1.60 24.19
C LEU A 58 15.77 -2.49 25.13
N ASP A 59 16.00 -3.80 25.13
CA ASP A 59 15.36 -4.77 26.05
C ASP A 59 15.73 -4.49 27.52
N ASP A 60 16.93 -4.03 27.80
CA ASP A 60 17.37 -3.74 29.16
C ASP A 60 16.64 -2.52 29.75
N VAL A 61 16.35 -1.51 28.93
CA VAL A 61 15.64 -0.30 29.35
C VAL A 61 14.12 -0.39 29.16
N LEU A 62 13.61 -1.43 28.49
CA LEU A 62 12.20 -1.60 28.18
C LEU A 62 11.26 -1.51 29.39
N PRO A 63 11.55 -2.16 30.56
CA PRO A 63 10.70 -2.04 31.72
C PRO A 63 10.57 -0.59 32.23
N ASP A 64 11.68 0.13 32.30
CA ASP A 64 11.70 1.56 32.71
C ASP A 64 10.96 2.42 31.68
N ALA A 65 11.17 2.24 30.38
CA ALA A 65 10.49 2.98 29.32
C ALA A 65 8.97 2.80 29.38
N LEU A 66 8.50 1.55 29.51
CA LEU A 66 7.07 1.27 29.63
C LEU A 66 6.46 1.85 30.92
N ALA A 67 7.18 1.81 32.03
CA ALA A 67 6.72 2.36 33.31
C ALA A 67 6.63 3.90 33.25
N VAL A 68 7.62 4.57 32.66
CA VAL A 68 7.64 6.04 32.44
C VAL A 68 6.46 6.45 31.56
N CYS A 69 6.28 5.81 30.41
CA CYS A 69 5.18 6.12 29.49
C CYS A 69 3.80 5.83 30.12
N ARG A 70 3.69 4.76 30.92
CA ARG A 70 2.46 4.40 31.64
C ARG A 70 2.06 5.48 32.65
N GLU A 71 3.01 5.99 33.42
CA GLU A 71 2.76 7.08 34.37
C GLU A 71 2.45 8.38 33.65
N ALA A 72 3.18 8.73 32.59
CA ALA A 72 2.89 9.90 31.78
C ALA A 72 1.48 9.85 31.16
N ALA A 73 1.06 8.70 30.64
CA ALA A 73 -0.29 8.51 30.11
C ALA A 73 -1.36 8.73 31.19
N PHE A 74 -1.10 8.28 32.42
CA PHE A 74 -2.01 8.52 33.52
C PHE A 74 -2.12 10.01 33.88
N ARG A 75 -0.99 10.72 34.00
CA ARG A 75 -0.99 12.16 34.35
C ARG A 75 -1.64 13.03 33.27
N VAL A 76 -1.32 12.72 32.01
CA VAL A 76 -1.72 13.57 30.87
C VAL A 76 -3.14 13.26 30.39
N LEU A 77 -3.52 11.98 30.33
CA LEU A 77 -4.79 11.53 29.77
C LEU A 77 -5.80 11.06 30.84
N GLY A 78 -5.38 10.93 32.10
CA GLY A 78 -6.19 10.29 33.14
C GLY A 78 -6.38 8.77 32.91
N LYS A 79 -5.65 8.18 31.98
CA LYS A 79 -5.80 6.79 31.57
C LYS A 79 -4.54 6.00 31.95
N LYS A 80 -4.62 5.20 33.02
CA LYS A 80 -3.48 4.36 33.43
C LYS A 80 -3.53 3.02 32.70
N PRO A 81 -2.55 2.69 31.84
CA PRO A 81 -2.54 1.41 31.11
C PRO A 81 -2.60 0.22 32.03
N TYR A 82 -3.47 -0.73 31.73
CA TYR A 82 -3.67 -1.96 32.48
C TYR A 82 -2.54 -2.97 32.23
N PRO A 83 -2.33 -3.97 33.12
CA PRO A 83 -1.31 -5.02 32.92
C PRO A 83 -1.41 -5.74 31.58
N VAL A 84 -2.62 -5.98 31.05
CA VAL A 84 -2.82 -6.59 29.73
C VAL A 84 -2.32 -5.70 28.59
N GLN A 85 -2.43 -4.38 28.74
CA GLN A 85 -1.93 -3.42 27.75
C GLN A 85 -0.40 -3.35 27.76
N ILE A 86 0.23 -3.51 28.93
CA ILE A 86 1.69 -3.66 29.05
C ILE A 86 2.15 -4.92 28.31
N ILE A 87 1.45 -6.05 28.47
CA ILE A 87 1.73 -7.29 27.71
C ILE A 87 1.64 -7.02 26.21
N GLY A 88 0.59 -6.36 25.75
CA GLY A 88 0.42 -5.99 24.35
C GLY A 88 1.58 -5.14 23.81
N ALA A 89 2.03 -4.15 24.58
CA ALA A 89 3.17 -3.31 24.21
C ALA A 89 4.49 -4.10 24.11
N ILE A 90 4.73 -5.04 25.02
CA ILE A 90 5.90 -5.93 24.98
C ILE A 90 5.83 -6.85 23.75
N VAL A 91 4.64 -7.39 23.43
CA VAL A 91 4.43 -8.22 22.23
C VAL A 91 4.75 -7.43 20.97
N LEU A 92 4.26 -6.18 20.86
CA LEU A 92 4.58 -5.29 19.74
C LEU A 92 6.08 -4.99 19.66
N HIS A 93 6.71 -4.66 20.79
CA HIS A 93 8.15 -4.42 20.85
C HIS A 93 8.96 -5.63 20.35
N GLN A 94 8.53 -6.85 20.66
CA GLN A 94 9.17 -8.10 20.21
C GLN A 94 8.94 -8.43 18.74
N GLY A 95 8.24 -7.61 18.01
CA GLY A 95 7.99 -7.90 16.61
C GLY A 95 6.88 -8.89 16.34
N ARG A 96 5.90 -8.97 17.20
CA ARG A 96 4.82 -9.95 17.14
C ARG A 96 3.47 -9.28 16.92
N ILE A 97 2.46 -10.11 16.61
CA ILE A 97 1.07 -9.69 16.50
C ILE A 97 0.43 -9.70 17.90
N ALA A 98 -0.12 -8.54 18.29
CA ALA A 98 -0.94 -8.41 19.48
C ALA A 98 -2.42 -8.37 19.06
N GLU A 99 -3.14 -9.47 19.26
CA GLU A 99 -4.58 -9.51 19.05
C GLU A 99 -5.30 -8.98 20.31
N MET A 100 -6.10 -7.93 20.13
CA MET A 100 -6.86 -7.29 21.21
C MET A 100 -8.28 -6.99 20.74
N LYS A 101 -9.26 -7.18 21.63
CA LYS A 101 -10.66 -6.89 21.33
C LYS A 101 -10.92 -5.40 21.19
N THR A 102 -11.98 -5.07 20.46
CA THR A 102 -12.46 -3.69 20.35
C THR A 102 -12.76 -3.13 21.74
N GLY A 103 -12.31 -1.91 22.02
CA GLY A 103 -12.49 -1.27 23.33
C GLY A 103 -11.41 -1.58 24.38
N GLU A 104 -10.46 -2.48 24.13
CA GLU A 104 -9.37 -2.81 25.07
C GLU A 104 -8.22 -1.78 25.09
N GLY A 105 -8.35 -0.69 24.34
CA GLY A 105 -7.40 0.42 24.37
C GLY A 105 -6.13 0.18 23.54
N LYS A 106 -6.25 -0.38 22.34
CA LYS A 106 -5.13 -0.62 21.39
C LYS A 106 -4.25 0.62 21.18
N THR A 107 -4.86 1.81 21.12
CA THR A 107 -4.13 3.08 20.95
C THR A 107 -3.13 3.35 22.08
N LEU A 108 -3.49 3.02 23.34
CA LEU A 108 -2.55 3.11 24.47
C LEU A 108 -1.44 2.07 24.39
N VAL A 109 -1.73 0.87 23.90
CA VAL A 109 -0.73 -0.18 23.67
C VAL A 109 0.27 0.27 22.62
N ALA A 110 -0.22 0.81 21.51
CA ALA A 110 0.63 1.39 20.46
C ALA A 110 1.48 2.57 20.99
N CYS A 111 0.90 3.44 21.84
CA CYS A 111 1.60 4.54 22.47
C CYS A 111 2.80 4.06 23.31
N LEU A 112 2.59 3.06 24.19
CA LEU A 112 3.64 2.48 25.01
C LEU A 112 4.77 1.89 24.15
N ALA A 113 4.43 1.08 23.14
CA ALA A 113 5.39 0.45 22.27
C ALA A 113 6.12 1.48 21.38
N ALA A 114 5.42 2.50 20.86
CA ALA A 114 6.02 3.56 20.06
C ALA A 114 7.03 4.37 20.86
N TYR A 115 6.68 4.76 22.10
CA TYR A 115 7.59 5.49 22.98
C TYR A 115 8.85 4.67 23.27
N ALA A 116 8.71 3.42 23.70
CA ALA A 116 9.86 2.58 24.02
C ALA A 116 10.83 2.43 22.83
N ASN A 117 10.31 2.19 21.62
CA ASN A 117 11.13 2.02 20.42
C ASN A 117 11.69 3.35 19.88
N SER A 118 11.06 4.49 20.18
CA SER A 118 11.55 5.82 19.78
C SER A 118 12.83 6.24 20.50
N LEU A 119 13.15 5.60 21.63
CA LEU A 119 14.36 5.87 22.39
C LEU A 119 15.64 5.63 21.59
N THR A 120 15.62 4.77 20.58
CA THR A 120 16.74 4.52 19.67
C THR A 120 17.09 5.73 18.77
N GLY A 121 16.21 6.74 18.65
CA GLY A 121 16.39 7.88 17.74
C GLY A 121 16.21 7.56 16.26
N ASN A 122 16.02 6.31 15.86
CA ASN A 122 15.91 5.88 14.47
C ASN A 122 14.54 6.15 13.83
N GLY A 123 13.56 6.57 14.62
CA GLY A 123 12.19 6.84 14.19
C GLY A 123 11.27 5.63 14.26
N VAL A 124 10.04 5.90 14.66
CA VAL A 124 8.96 4.91 14.74
C VAL A 124 7.81 5.38 13.86
N HIS A 125 7.30 4.52 12.99
CA HIS A 125 6.11 4.79 12.20
C HIS A 125 4.89 4.11 12.82
N VAL A 126 3.81 4.86 13.05
CA VAL A 126 2.51 4.33 13.47
C VAL A 126 1.55 4.47 12.30
N VAL A 127 1.17 3.33 11.74
CA VAL A 127 0.43 3.23 10.48
C VAL A 127 -1.04 3.00 10.75
N THR A 128 -1.90 3.85 10.17
CA THR A 128 -3.35 3.76 10.26
C THR A 128 -3.97 3.63 8.88
N VAL A 129 -5.27 3.34 8.80
CA VAL A 129 -5.99 3.14 7.53
C VAL A 129 -6.48 4.44 6.87
N ASN A 130 -6.54 5.56 7.61
CA ASN A 130 -7.02 6.83 7.07
C ASN A 130 -6.44 8.05 7.81
N ASP A 131 -6.50 9.21 7.14
CA ASP A 131 -5.97 10.49 7.66
C ASP A 131 -6.66 10.95 8.95
N TYR A 132 -7.95 10.65 9.11
CA TYR A 132 -8.68 11.02 10.33
C TYR A 132 -8.10 10.32 11.56
N LEU A 133 -7.88 9.01 11.49
CA LEU A 133 -7.28 8.25 12.58
C LEU A 133 -5.84 8.66 12.83
N ALA A 134 -5.04 8.87 11.76
CA ALA A 134 -3.67 9.35 11.91
C ALA A 134 -3.61 10.66 12.66
N LYS A 135 -4.46 11.64 12.29
CA LYS A 135 -4.54 12.93 12.94
C LYS A 135 -5.07 12.81 14.37
N PHE A 136 -6.19 12.13 14.58
CA PHE A 136 -6.81 12.00 15.89
C PHE A 136 -5.90 11.30 16.90
N GLN A 137 -5.28 10.17 16.51
CA GLN A 137 -4.38 9.42 17.39
C GLN A 137 -3.09 10.19 17.67
N SER A 138 -2.53 10.90 16.67
CA SER A 138 -1.33 11.72 16.86
C SER A 138 -1.60 12.91 17.81
N GLU A 139 -2.77 13.53 17.75
CA GLU A 139 -3.15 14.63 18.66
C GLU A 139 -3.39 14.14 20.09
N GLU A 140 -4.04 12.97 20.28
CA GLU A 140 -4.31 12.42 21.59
C GLU A 140 -3.04 11.87 22.27
N MET A 141 -2.30 11.01 21.58
CA MET A 141 -1.07 10.40 22.11
C MET A 141 0.10 11.38 22.12
N GLY A 142 0.07 12.36 21.22
CA GLY A 142 1.07 13.43 21.17
C GLY A 142 1.20 14.20 22.48
N LYS A 143 0.13 14.33 23.24
CA LYS A 143 0.18 14.94 24.58
C LYS A 143 1.11 14.17 25.53
N VAL A 144 1.08 12.84 25.48
CA VAL A 144 1.95 11.98 26.28
C VAL A 144 3.40 12.08 25.79
N PHE A 145 3.61 12.05 24.46
CA PHE A 145 4.95 12.13 23.88
C PHE A 145 5.60 13.49 24.15
N HIS A 146 4.87 14.58 24.00
CA HIS A 146 5.36 15.92 24.34
C HIS A 146 5.72 16.05 25.83
N PHE A 147 4.90 15.50 26.71
CA PHE A 147 5.20 15.48 28.15
C PHE A 147 6.52 14.75 28.45
N LEU A 148 6.85 13.71 27.66
CA LEU A 148 8.08 12.93 27.75
C LEU A 148 9.22 13.49 26.86
N ASN A 149 9.14 14.73 26.39
CA ASN A 149 10.13 15.36 25.51
C ASN A 149 10.46 14.49 24.27
N THR A 150 9.45 13.82 23.71
CA THR A 150 9.57 13.02 22.49
C THR A 150 8.83 13.73 21.37
N SER A 151 9.49 13.92 20.22
CA SER A 151 8.91 14.61 19.09
C SER A 151 7.93 13.71 18.32
N ILE A 152 6.85 14.32 17.80
CA ILE A 152 5.83 13.64 17.03
C ILE A 152 5.57 14.39 15.73
N GLY A 153 5.41 13.65 14.64
CA GLY A 153 4.99 14.11 13.33
C GLY A 153 3.75 13.37 12.85
N VAL A 154 3.02 13.97 11.93
CA VAL A 154 1.93 13.32 11.22
C VAL A 154 2.06 13.58 9.72
N VAL A 155 1.90 12.54 8.92
CA VAL A 155 1.92 12.60 7.46
C VAL A 155 0.50 12.39 6.96
N LEU A 156 -0.03 13.41 6.28
CA LEU A 156 -1.39 13.44 5.76
C LEU A 156 -1.39 13.71 4.26
N THR A 157 -2.47 13.35 3.61
CA THR A 157 -2.70 13.61 2.18
C THR A 157 -2.61 15.12 1.88
N GLY A 158 -1.91 15.48 0.81
CA GLY A 158 -1.76 16.87 0.36
C GLY A 158 -0.61 17.67 0.99
N MET A 159 0.15 17.09 1.92
CA MET A 159 1.34 17.76 2.48
C MET A 159 2.45 17.89 1.42
N ASN A 160 3.18 19.02 1.46
CA ASN A 160 4.35 19.23 0.63
C ASN A 160 5.59 18.46 1.16
N LYS A 161 6.68 18.45 0.38
CA LYS A 161 7.90 17.69 0.70
C LYS A 161 8.57 18.14 1.99
N GLU A 162 8.60 19.44 2.24
CA GLU A 162 9.22 20.04 3.43
C GLU A 162 8.47 19.62 4.70
N GLN A 163 7.15 19.73 4.69
CA GLN A 163 6.27 19.30 5.79
C GLN A 163 6.40 17.80 6.05
N LYS A 164 6.44 16.98 4.99
CA LYS A 164 6.64 15.53 5.13
C LYS A 164 8.01 15.20 5.71
N ARG A 165 9.07 15.86 5.25
CA ARG A 165 10.44 15.67 5.77
C ARG A 165 10.52 16.02 7.25
N GLU A 166 9.89 17.12 7.67
CA GLU A 166 9.80 17.51 9.07
C GLU A 166 9.08 16.43 9.89
N ALA A 167 7.93 15.95 9.42
CA ALA A 167 7.16 14.90 10.08
C ALA A 167 7.94 13.58 10.19
N TYR A 168 8.65 13.16 9.14
CA TYR A 168 9.47 11.95 9.17
C TYR A 168 10.73 12.09 10.04
N ASN A 169 11.20 13.31 10.31
CA ASN A 169 12.33 13.54 11.21
C ASN A 169 11.95 13.50 12.69
N ALA A 170 10.67 13.47 13.03
CA ALA A 170 10.22 13.28 14.40
C ALA A 170 10.59 11.89 14.94
N ASP A 171 10.63 11.74 16.26
CA ASP A 171 10.89 10.44 16.91
C ASP A 171 9.79 9.42 16.59
N ILE A 172 8.53 9.89 16.50
CA ILE A 172 7.35 9.08 16.18
C ILE A 172 6.57 9.77 15.08
N THR A 173 6.27 9.06 13.99
CA THR A 173 5.51 9.59 12.86
C THR A 173 4.24 8.77 12.65
N TYR A 174 3.09 9.42 12.74
CA TYR A 174 1.80 8.86 12.37
C TYR A 174 1.50 9.12 10.89
N GLY A 175 0.81 8.18 10.23
CA GLY A 175 0.38 8.35 8.85
C GLY A 175 -0.43 7.17 8.36
N THR A 176 -0.93 7.28 7.13
CA THR A 176 -1.65 6.18 6.50
C THR A 176 -0.71 5.23 5.77
N ASN A 177 -1.14 3.96 5.63
CA ASN A 177 -0.46 2.97 4.81
C ASN A 177 -0.16 3.49 3.39
N ASN A 178 -1.11 4.23 2.79
CA ASN A 178 -0.98 4.85 1.47
C ASN A 178 0.14 5.89 1.43
N GLU A 179 0.14 6.86 2.36
CA GLU A 179 1.13 7.93 2.37
C GLU A 179 2.56 7.38 2.57
N PHE A 180 2.74 6.46 3.53
CA PHE A 180 4.04 5.82 3.75
C PHE A 180 4.52 5.08 2.50
N GLY A 181 3.67 4.29 1.87
CA GLY A 181 4.04 3.51 0.69
C GLY A 181 4.28 4.38 -0.56
N PHE A 182 3.47 5.41 -0.81
CA PHE A 182 3.69 6.33 -1.92
C PHE A 182 4.92 7.21 -1.72
N ASP A 183 5.19 7.66 -0.50
CA ASP A 183 6.41 8.42 -0.22
C ASP A 183 7.66 7.57 -0.41
N TYR A 184 7.63 6.30 -0.01
CA TYR A 184 8.71 5.35 -0.32
C TYR A 184 8.93 5.21 -1.84
N LEU A 185 7.87 5.05 -2.63
CA LEU A 185 8.00 4.97 -4.08
C LEU A 185 8.60 6.25 -4.66
N ARG A 186 8.13 7.44 -4.21
CA ARG A 186 8.67 8.73 -4.64
C ARG A 186 10.13 8.91 -4.27
N ASP A 187 10.53 8.48 -3.06
CA ASP A 187 11.90 8.55 -2.58
C ASP A 187 12.87 7.67 -3.37
N ASN A 188 12.37 6.55 -3.94
CA ASN A 188 13.17 5.70 -4.83
C ASN A 188 13.25 6.22 -6.27
N MET A 189 12.50 7.29 -6.60
CA MET A 189 12.54 7.93 -7.91
C MET A 189 13.39 9.20 -7.92
N VAL A 190 13.85 9.71 -6.76
CA VAL A 190 14.69 10.91 -6.70
C VAL A 190 16.14 10.60 -7.08
N ILE A 191 16.80 11.59 -7.69
CA ILE A 191 18.22 11.47 -8.12
C ILE A 191 19.16 11.68 -6.94
N TYR A 192 18.83 12.60 -6.04
CA TYR A 192 19.71 12.96 -4.93
C TYR A 192 19.14 12.49 -3.58
N LYS A 193 19.98 11.92 -2.72
CA LYS A 193 19.58 11.46 -1.37
C LYS A 193 18.90 12.57 -0.54
N LYS A 194 19.34 13.82 -0.67
CA LYS A 194 18.76 14.99 0.01
C LYS A 194 17.29 15.27 -0.35
N ASP A 195 16.83 14.76 -1.48
CA ASP A 195 15.45 14.95 -1.97
C ASP A 195 14.47 13.93 -1.40
N LYS A 196 14.97 12.93 -0.69
CA LYS A 196 14.15 11.97 0.05
C LYS A 196 13.45 12.66 1.22
N VAL A 197 12.25 12.19 1.52
CA VAL A 197 11.47 12.66 2.68
C VAL A 197 11.54 11.68 3.85
N GLN A 198 11.59 10.38 3.57
CA GLN A 198 11.67 9.34 4.60
C GLN A 198 13.11 9.13 5.07
N ARG A 199 13.25 8.75 6.35
CA ARG A 199 14.47 8.18 6.92
C ARG A 199 14.54 6.66 6.67
N GLU A 200 15.47 5.99 7.33
CA GLU A 200 15.55 4.53 7.31
C GLU A 200 14.33 3.92 8.01
N HIS A 201 13.96 2.71 7.60
CA HIS A 201 12.81 1.97 8.12
C HIS A 201 13.22 1.17 9.35
N ALA A 202 13.20 1.80 10.53
CA ALA A 202 13.65 1.17 11.76
C ALA A 202 12.56 0.31 12.42
N PHE A 203 11.39 0.91 12.72
CA PHE A 203 10.31 0.24 13.42
C PHE A 203 8.94 0.73 12.95
N ALA A 204 7.99 -0.17 12.77
CA ALA A 204 6.61 0.17 12.43
C ALA A 204 5.60 -0.56 13.31
N ILE A 205 4.57 0.17 13.74
CA ILE A 205 3.35 -0.39 14.32
C ILE A 205 2.25 -0.21 13.30
N VAL A 206 1.64 -1.31 12.87
CA VAL A 206 0.55 -1.30 11.89
C VAL A 206 -0.75 -1.59 12.61
N ASP A 207 -1.64 -0.60 12.68
CA ASP A 207 -2.99 -0.76 13.21
C ASP A 207 -3.91 -1.31 12.11
N GLU A 208 -4.92 -2.11 12.50
CA GLU A 208 -5.87 -2.75 11.56
C GLU A 208 -5.18 -3.57 10.45
N VAL A 209 -4.29 -4.43 10.84
CA VAL A 209 -3.42 -5.22 9.96
C VAL A 209 -4.15 -6.14 8.99
N ASP A 210 -5.29 -6.67 9.37
CA ASP A 210 -6.19 -7.45 8.52
C ASP A 210 -6.65 -6.64 7.30
N SER A 211 -7.05 -5.39 7.51
CA SER A 211 -7.37 -4.48 6.42
C SER A 211 -6.15 -4.21 5.54
N ILE A 212 -5.02 -3.85 6.12
CA ILE A 212 -3.84 -3.38 5.37
C ILE A 212 -3.07 -4.53 4.69
N LEU A 213 -2.82 -5.65 5.40
CA LEU A 213 -1.94 -6.71 4.90
C LEU A 213 -2.66 -7.97 4.41
N ILE A 214 -3.99 -8.06 4.58
CA ILE A 214 -4.80 -9.17 4.04
C ILE A 214 -5.75 -8.65 2.97
N ASP A 215 -6.66 -7.73 3.30
CA ASP A 215 -7.67 -7.27 2.35
C ASP A 215 -7.06 -6.47 1.20
N GLU A 216 -6.14 -5.55 1.48
CA GLU A 216 -5.44 -4.75 0.47
C GLU A 216 -4.16 -5.42 -0.08
N ALA A 217 -3.82 -6.62 0.36
CA ALA A 217 -2.57 -7.30 0.03
C ALA A 217 -2.32 -7.46 -1.49
N ARG A 218 -3.39 -7.65 -2.26
CA ARG A 218 -3.32 -7.87 -3.72
C ARG A 218 -3.31 -6.59 -4.54
N THR A 219 -3.61 -5.44 -3.94
CA THR A 219 -3.67 -4.15 -4.63
C THR A 219 -2.33 -3.42 -4.44
N PRO A 220 -1.44 -3.42 -5.43
CA PRO A 220 -0.18 -2.70 -5.31
C PRO A 220 -0.39 -1.20 -5.37
N LEU A 221 0.46 -0.45 -4.68
CA LEU A 221 0.64 0.97 -4.91
C LEU A 221 1.38 1.16 -6.24
N ILE A 222 0.87 2.01 -7.10
CA ILE A 222 1.42 2.23 -8.45
C ILE A 222 1.60 3.72 -8.68
N ILE A 223 2.80 4.12 -9.08
CA ILE A 223 3.07 5.43 -9.65
C ILE A 223 3.18 5.26 -11.16
N SER A 224 2.29 5.94 -11.88
CA SER A 224 2.29 5.96 -13.34
C SER A 224 2.79 7.30 -13.86
N GLY A 225 3.49 7.28 -14.97
CA GLY A 225 3.90 8.46 -15.72
C GLY A 225 3.44 8.39 -17.18
N GLN A 226 3.62 9.47 -17.88
CA GLN A 226 3.30 9.52 -19.31
C GLN A 226 4.28 8.63 -20.11
N GLY A 227 3.75 7.77 -20.95
CA GLY A 227 4.53 6.97 -21.88
C GLY A 227 5.06 7.81 -23.05
N ASP A 228 6.17 7.38 -23.64
CA ASP A 228 6.85 8.07 -24.73
C ASP A 228 6.24 7.82 -26.12
N LYS A 229 5.23 6.96 -26.23
CA LYS A 229 4.70 6.52 -27.52
C LYS A 229 3.82 7.58 -28.21
N SER A 230 4.05 7.70 -29.51
CA SER A 230 3.29 8.59 -30.39
C SER A 230 1.83 8.15 -30.50
N THR A 231 0.89 9.05 -30.25
CA THR A 231 -0.56 8.85 -30.45
C THR A 231 -0.93 8.62 -31.92
N LYS A 232 -0.05 8.97 -32.88
CA LYS A 232 -0.28 8.83 -34.34
C LYS A 232 -0.53 7.36 -34.76
N LEU A 233 0.13 6.40 -34.14
CA LEU A 233 -0.06 4.98 -34.50
C LEU A 233 -1.47 4.49 -34.19
N TYR A 234 -2.11 4.96 -33.14
CA TYR A 234 -3.50 4.61 -32.83
C TYR A 234 -4.47 5.09 -33.91
N SER A 235 -4.31 6.33 -34.38
CA SER A 235 -5.14 6.85 -35.47
C SER A 235 -4.92 6.12 -36.80
N LEU A 236 -3.69 5.68 -37.08
CA LEU A 236 -3.37 4.91 -38.28
C LEU A 236 -3.94 3.51 -38.20
N ALA A 237 -3.77 2.84 -37.05
CA ALA A 237 -4.30 1.51 -36.82
C ALA A 237 -5.84 1.48 -36.81
N ASP A 238 -6.51 2.51 -36.26
CA ASP A 238 -7.96 2.63 -36.32
C ASP A 238 -8.48 2.77 -37.76
N ARG A 239 -7.86 3.65 -38.56
CA ARG A 239 -8.22 3.79 -40.00
C ARG A 239 -8.05 2.48 -40.74
N PHE A 240 -6.97 1.75 -40.48
CA PHE A 240 -6.74 0.44 -41.06
C PHE A 240 -7.78 -0.58 -40.60
N ALA A 241 -8.05 -0.68 -39.29
CA ALA A 241 -9.04 -1.61 -38.75
C ALA A 241 -10.44 -1.42 -39.36
N LYS A 242 -10.84 -0.19 -39.62
CA LYS A 242 -12.11 0.15 -40.32
C LYS A 242 -12.17 -0.33 -41.78
N THR A 243 -11.04 -0.69 -42.39
CA THR A 243 -11.02 -1.27 -43.77
C THR A 243 -11.14 -2.82 -43.75
N LEU A 244 -11.01 -3.43 -42.62
CA LEU A 244 -11.01 -4.90 -42.47
C LEU A 244 -12.43 -5.44 -42.36
N LYS A 245 -12.65 -6.66 -42.89
CA LYS A 245 -13.90 -7.39 -42.80
C LYS A 245 -13.95 -8.27 -41.56
N PRO A 246 -14.82 -7.98 -40.55
CA PRO A 246 -14.97 -8.83 -39.37
C PRO A 246 -15.77 -10.10 -39.68
N VAL A 247 -15.43 -11.15 -38.94
CA VAL A 247 -16.27 -12.36 -38.79
C VAL A 247 -16.50 -12.64 -37.33
N THR A 248 -17.75 -12.74 -36.92
CA THR A 248 -18.11 -12.98 -35.52
C THR A 248 -18.41 -14.46 -35.31
N VAL A 249 -17.82 -15.04 -34.27
CA VAL A 249 -18.09 -16.38 -33.77
C VAL A 249 -18.53 -16.31 -32.31
N VAL A 250 -19.38 -17.25 -31.89
CA VAL A 250 -19.83 -17.28 -30.47
C VAL A 250 -18.69 -17.70 -29.55
N GLU A 251 -17.90 -18.67 -29.98
CA GLU A 251 -16.70 -19.17 -29.29
C GLU A 251 -15.72 -19.68 -30.32
N MET A 252 -14.44 -19.35 -30.18
CA MET A 252 -13.39 -19.80 -31.07
C MET A 252 -13.02 -21.24 -30.70
N ASP A 253 -13.04 -22.17 -31.66
CA ASP A 253 -12.54 -23.53 -31.47
C ASP A 253 -11.08 -23.61 -31.88
N ASP A 254 -10.18 -23.84 -30.92
CA ASP A 254 -8.74 -23.95 -31.13
C ASP A 254 -8.35 -25.12 -32.11
N LYS A 255 -9.29 -26.05 -32.32
CA LYS A 255 -9.09 -27.21 -33.24
C LYS A 255 -9.68 -26.98 -34.63
N ALA A 256 -10.48 -25.92 -34.80
CA ALA A 256 -11.05 -25.58 -36.10
C ALA A 256 -10.02 -24.78 -36.94
N ASP A 257 -10.01 -25.04 -38.24
CA ASP A 257 -9.18 -24.27 -39.16
C ASP A 257 -9.81 -22.89 -39.38
N ASN A 258 -9.46 -21.95 -38.48
CA ASN A 258 -9.98 -20.57 -38.47
C ASN A 258 -9.64 -19.79 -39.76
N ASP A 259 -8.72 -20.34 -40.59
CA ASP A 259 -8.34 -19.77 -41.91
C ASP A 259 -9.40 -20.02 -42.99
N LEU A 260 -10.37 -20.87 -42.74
CA LEU A 260 -11.50 -21.09 -43.67
C LEU A 260 -12.59 -20.04 -43.57
N LEU A 261 -12.54 -19.15 -42.53
CA LEU A 261 -13.48 -18.10 -42.36
C LEU A 261 -13.17 -16.94 -43.33
N ASP A 262 -14.18 -16.53 -44.11
CA ASP A 262 -14.06 -15.43 -45.07
C ASP A 262 -14.08 -14.05 -44.39
N GLY A 263 -12.97 -13.73 -43.74
CA GLY A 263 -12.81 -12.44 -43.05
C GLY A 263 -11.34 -12.11 -42.79
N ASP A 264 -11.10 -10.88 -42.40
CA ASP A 264 -9.77 -10.35 -42.12
C ASP A 264 -9.40 -10.43 -40.62
N TYR A 265 -10.42 -10.46 -39.75
CA TYR A 265 -10.26 -10.74 -38.33
C TYR A 265 -11.50 -11.40 -37.75
N ILE A 266 -11.29 -12.21 -36.73
CA ILE A 266 -12.31 -12.97 -36.03
C ILE A 266 -12.61 -12.28 -34.70
N ILE A 267 -13.90 -12.10 -34.38
CA ILE A 267 -14.40 -11.63 -33.10
C ILE A 267 -14.97 -12.84 -32.35
N ASP A 268 -14.40 -13.16 -31.21
CA ASP A 268 -14.95 -14.11 -30.26
C ASP A 268 -15.82 -13.37 -29.24
N GLU A 269 -17.14 -13.56 -29.31
CA GLU A 269 -18.07 -12.85 -28.43
C GLU A 269 -17.97 -13.30 -26.97
N LYS A 270 -17.71 -14.60 -26.74
CA LYS A 270 -17.63 -15.17 -25.39
C LYS A 270 -16.33 -14.75 -24.69
N ALA A 271 -15.21 -14.85 -25.37
CA ALA A 271 -13.91 -14.44 -24.84
C ALA A 271 -13.67 -12.92 -24.89
N LYS A 272 -14.53 -12.15 -25.57
CA LYS A 272 -14.35 -10.71 -25.82
C LYS A 272 -12.97 -10.37 -26.42
N THR A 273 -12.55 -11.17 -27.41
CA THR A 273 -11.26 -11.02 -28.11
C THR A 273 -11.46 -10.78 -29.59
N ALA A 274 -10.45 -10.18 -30.21
CA ALA A 274 -10.36 -10.02 -31.67
C ALA A 274 -8.99 -10.42 -32.16
N THR A 275 -8.91 -11.25 -33.22
CA THR A 275 -7.64 -11.79 -33.73
C THR A 275 -7.59 -11.70 -35.25
N LEU A 276 -6.46 -11.24 -35.81
CA LEU A 276 -6.26 -11.19 -37.28
C LEU A 276 -6.22 -12.61 -37.86
N THR A 277 -6.85 -12.81 -39.01
CA THR A 277 -6.64 -13.99 -39.86
C THR A 277 -5.40 -13.83 -40.69
N LYS A 278 -4.98 -14.89 -41.40
CA LYS A 278 -3.89 -14.84 -42.39
C LYS A 278 -4.14 -13.78 -43.48
N SER A 279 -5.42 -13.58 -43.88
CA SER A 279 -5.82 -12.52 -44.82
C SER A 279 -5.59 -11.12 -44.21
N GLY A 280 -6.01 -10.92 -42.93
CA GLY A 280 -5.82 -9.67 -42.25
C GLY A 280 -4.36 -9.30 -42.02
N VAL A 281 -3.52 -10.29 -41.67
CA VAL A 281 -2.07 -10.09 -41.53
C VAL A 281 -1.44 -9.61 -42.84
N LYS A 282 -1.73 -10.31 -43.97
CA LYS A 282 -1.21 -9.90 -45.31
C LYS A 282 -1.67 -8.49 -45.70
N LYS A 283 -2.90 -8.11 -45.38
CA LYS A 283 -3.39 -6.75 -45.62
C LYS A 283 -2.66 -5.73 -44.75
N ALA A 284 -2.38 -6.05 -43.49
CA ALA A 284 -1.63 -5.20 -42.58
C ALA A 284 -0.19 -4.99 -43.08
N GLU A 285 0.51 -6.07 -43.45
CA GLU A 285 1.85 -6.02 -44.00
C GLU A 285 1.94 -5.11 -45.25
N LYS A 286 0.96 -5.26 -46.14
CA LYS A 286 0.86 -4.40 -47.32
C LYS A 286 0.55 -2.94 -46.98
N ALA A 287 -0.38 -2.68 -46.07
CA ALA A 287 -0.83 -1.35 -45.69
C ALA A 287 0.25 -0.52 -45.00
N PHE A 288 1.06 -1.17 -44.15
CA PHE A 288 2.13 -0.55 -43.39
C PHE A 288 3.51 -0.73 -44.00
N ASN A 289 3.61 -1.38 -45.17
CA ASN A 289 4.85 -1.66 -45.88
C ASN A 289 5.90 -2.38 -45.03
N VAL A 290 5.48 -3.42 -44.32
CA VAL A 290 6.35 -4.31 -43.51
C VAL A 290 6.37 -5.71 -44.13
N ILE A 291 7.52 -6.42 -44.02
CA ILE A 291 7.69 -7.74 -44.64
C ILE A 291 7.00 -8.82 -43.81
N ASN A 292 7.10 -8.73 -42.49
CA ASN A 292 6.50 -9.67 -41.56
C ASN A 292 6.00 -8.89 -40.31
N LEU A 293 4.69 -8.90 -40.09
CA LEU A 293 4.05 -8.19 -38.97
C LEU A 293 4.47 -8.76 -37.60
N MET A 294 4.86 -10.05 -37.55
CA MET A 294 5.21 -10.75 -36.30
C MET A 294 6.70 -10.64 -35.94
N ASP A 295 7.51 -9.93 -36.72
CA ASP A 295 8.90 -9.68 -36.37
C ASP A 295 9.03 -8.76 -35.14
N ALA A 296 10.11 -8.92 -34.38
CA ALA A 296 10.36 -8.17 -33.17
C ALA A 296 10.29 -6.65 -33.38
N ASP A 297 10.79 -6.16 -34.51
CA ASP A 297 10.78 -4.72 -34.88
C ASP A 297 9.37 -4.20 -35.14
N ASN A 298 8.42 -5.06 -35.52
CA ASN A 298 7.04 -4.73 -35.85
C ASN A 298 6.04 -5.00 -34.72
N MET A 299 6.49 -5.56 -33.58
CA MET A 299 5.60 -5.89 -32.45
C MET A 299 4.76 -4.70 -31.95
N THR A 300 5.34 -3.51 -31.94
CA THR A 300 4.60 -2.29 -31.56
C THR A 300 3.45 -1.99 -32.53
N LEU A 301 3.69 -2.14 -33.84
CA LEU A 301 2.66 -1.98 -34.87
C LEU A 301 1.57 -3.04 -34.75
N ALA A 302 1.98 -4.33 -34.61
CA ALA A 302 1.07 -5.44 -34.42
C ALA A 302 0.17 -5.24 -33.18
N HIS A 303 0.75 -4.76 -32.09
CA HIS A 303 0.01 -4.42 -30.88
C HIS A 303 -1.06 -3.35 -31.13
N HIS A 304 -0.71 -2.24 -31.80
CA HIS A 304 -1.67 -1.16 -32.09
C HIS A 304 -2.80 -1.63 -33.01
N ILE A 305 -2.50 -2.47 -34.01
CA ILE A 305 -3.50 -3.06 -34.90
C ILE A 305 -4.43 -3.98 -34.09
N ASN A 306 -3.89 -4.84 -33.22
CA ASN A 306 -4.69 -5.72 -32.38
C ASN A 306 -5.63 -4.93 -31.45
N GLN A 307 -5.15 -3.84 -30.84
CA GLN A 307 -5.99 -2.98 -30.01
C GLN A 307 -7.06 -2.26 -30.87
N ALA A 308 -6.73 -1.84 -32.08
CA ALA A 308 -7.69 -1.19 -32.98
C ALA A 308 -8.82 -2.14 -33.43
N ILE A 309 -8.49 -3.40 -33.80
CA ILE A 309 -9.54 -4.39 -34.16
C ILE A 309 -10.40 -4.78 -32.95
N LYS A 310 -9.80 -4.84 -31.75
CA LYS A 310 -10.53 -5.07 -30.51
C LYS A 310 -11.47 -3.90 -30.18
N ALA A 311 -10.99 -2.66 -30.30
CA ALA A 311 -11.79 -1.47 -30.07
C ALA A 311 -12.98 -1.38 -31.05
N ASN A 312 -12.75 -1.65 -32.34
CA ASN A 312 -13.79 -1.59 -33.37
C ASN A 312 -14.75 -2.78 -33.37
N GLY A 313 -14.24 -3.99 -33.13
CA GLY A 313 -15.01 -5.23 -33.23
C GLY A 313 -15.72 -5.64 -31.95
N VAL A 314 -15.05 -5.49 -30.79
CA VAL A 314 -15.54 -6.01 -29.52
C VAL A 314 -16.19 -4.92 -28.67
N MET A 315 -15.54 -3.75 -28.55
CA MET A 315 -16.01 -2.69 -27.63
C MET A 315 -17.19 -1.92 -28.17
N LYS A 316 -18.28 -1.90 -27.43
CA LYS A 316 -19.56 -1.29 -27.83
C LYS A 316 -19.80 0.00 -27.04
N LYS A 317 -20.04 1.10 -27.77
CA LYS A 317 -20.46 2.37 -27.18
C LYS A 317 -21.80 2.21 -26.46
N ASP A 318 -21.97 2.92 -25.36
CA ASP A 318 -23.14 2.92 -24.47
C ASP A 318 -23.37 1.57 -23.74
N ILE A 319 -22.44 0.61 -23.87
CA ILE A 319 -22.42 -0.67 -23.15
C ILE A 319 -21.13 -0.78 -22.35
N ASP A 320 -19.97 -0.82 -23.03
CA ASP A 320 -18.66 -0.98 -22.41
C ASP A 320 -18.03 0.37 -22.04
N TYR A 321 -18.42 1.43 -22.74
CA TYR A 321 -17.94 2.81 -22.50
C TYR A 321 -18.96 3.83 -23.03
N VAL A 322 -18.85 5.05 -22.51
CA VAL A 322 -19.57 6.24 -23.03
C VAL A 322 -18.57 7.33 -23.41
N VAL A 323 -19.00 8.22 -24.31
CA VAL A 323 -18.23 9.43 -24.66
C VAL A 323 -18.96 10.63 -24.08
N LYS A 324 -18.30 11.35 -23.18
CA LYS A 324 -18.85 12.55 -22.54
C LYS A 324 -17.78 13.62 -22.44
N ASP A 325 -18.14 14.86 -22.80
CA ASP A 325 -17.25 16.04 -22.74
C ASP A 325 -15.92 15.86 -23.49
N GLY A 326 -15.92 15.03 -24.55
CA GLY A 326 -14.72 14.75 -25.35
C GLY A 326 -13.81 13.66 -24.76
N GLU A 327 -14.26 12.96 -23.71
CA GLU A 327 -13.52 11.90 -23.06
C GLU A 327 -14.27 10.56 -23.14
N VAL A 328 -13.51 9.47 -23.24
CA VAL A 328 -14.01 8.09 -23.12
C VAL A 328 -14.05 7.70 -21.65
N LEU A 329 -15.21 7.29 -21.16
CA LEU A 329 -15.42 6.86 -19.79
C LEU A 329 -15.88 5.40 -19.77
N ILE A 330 -15.27 4.57 -18.92
CA ILE A 330 -15.62 3.15 -18.76
C ILE A 330 -16.97 3.02 -18.09
N VAL A 331 -17.79 2.06 -18.57
CA VAL A 331 -19.01 1.61 -17.91
C VAL A 331 -18.72 0.26 -17.26
N ASP A 332 -19.01 0.13 -15.98
CA ASP A 332 -18.88 -1.13 -15.24
C ASP A 332 -19.93 -2.14 -15.74
N GLU A 333 -19.47 -3.31 -16.16
CA GLU A 333 -20.30 -4.34 -16.78
C GLU A 333 -21.39 -4.87 -15.83
N PHE A 334 -21.13 -4.88 -14.51
CA PHE A 334 -22.05 -5.45 -13.51
C PHE A 334 -23.05 -4.42 -12.97
N THR A 335 -22.59 -3.19 -12.77
CA THR A 335 -23.41 -2.15 -12.13
C THR A 335 -23.94 -1.12 -13.09
N GLY A 336 -23.44 -1.05 -14.34
CA GLY A 336 -23.78 -0.03 -15.31
C GLY A 336 -23.32 1.38 -14.93
N ARG A 337 -22.46 1.53 -13.92
CA ARG A 337 -21.98 2.82 -13.44
C ARG A 337 -20.79 3.30 -14.22
N ILE A 338 -20.71 4.62 -14.45
CA ILE A 338 -19.54 5.26 -15.05
C ILE A 338 -18.41 5.26 -14.05
N MET A 339 -17.25 4.72 -14.45
CA MET A 339 -16.03 4.64 -13.65
C MET A 339 -15.12 5.81 -13.99
N GLN A 340 -15.28 6.94 -13.30
CA GLN A 340 -14.42 8.11 -13.50
C GLN A 340 -12.96 7.83 -13.10
N GLY A 341 -12.03 8.36 -13.91
CA GLY A 341 -10.59 8.24 -13.64
C GLY A 341 -9.98 6.88 -13.95
N ARG A 342 -10.78 5.87 -14.33
CA ARG A 342 -10.27 4.57 -14.79
C ARG A 342 -10.11 4.53 -16.31
N ARG A 343 -9.12 3.77 -16.76
CA ARG A 343 -8.83 3.57 -18.19
C ARG A 343 -8.64 2.08 -18.47
N PHE A 344 -8.99 1.65 -19.68
CA PHE A 344 -8.64 0.30 -20.14
C PHE A 344 -7.13 0.17 -20.30
N ASN A 345 -6.60 -1.02 -19.99
CA ASN A 345 -5.18 -1.32 -20.04
C ASN A 345 -4.66 -1.53 -21.48
N ASP A 346 -3.34 -1.63 -21.59
CA ASP A 346 -2.61 -2.08 -22.78
C ASP A 346 -2.90 -1.28 -24.08
N GLY A 347 -3.22 -0.01 -23.97
CA GLY A 347 -3.50 0.85 -25.13
C GLY A 347 -4.92 0.71 -25.69
N LEU A 348 -5.78 -0.16 -25.11
CA LEU A 348 -7.16 -0.30 -25.57
C LEU A 348 -7.96 0.99 -25.40
N HIS A 349 -7.73 1.74 -24.32
CA HIS A 349 -8.41 3.02 -24.10
C HIS A 349 -8.09 4.02 -25.22
N GLN A 350 -6.81 4.14 -25.60
CA GLN A 350 -6.35 4.98 -26.69
C GLN A 350 -6.88 4.53 -28.05
N ALA A 351 -7.02 3.21 -28.24
CA ALA A 351 -7.65 2.68 -29.46
C ALA A 351 -9.14 3.02 -29.54
N ILE A 352 -9.85 3.08 -28.41
CA ILE A 352 -11.24 3.54 -28.34
C ILE A 352 -11.33 5.04 -28.56
N GLU A 353 -10.41 5.84 -27.97
CA GLU A 353 -10.31 7.28 -28.23
C GLU A 353 -10.09 7.56 -29.73
N ALA A 354 -9.23 6.78 -30.40
CA ALA A 354 -9.02 6.86 -31.85
C ALA A 354 -10.30 6.51 -32.64
N LYS A 355 -11.00 5.43 -32.24
CA LYS A 355 -12.27 4.99 -32.86
C LYS A 355 -13.34 6.06 -32.79
N GLU A 356 -13.49 6.73 -31.64
CA GLU A 356 -14.50 7.76 -31.42
C GLU A 356 -14.06 9.15 -31.92
N GLY A 357 -12.80 9.30 -32.36
CA GLY A 357 -12.28 10.56 -32.89
C GLY A 357 -12.10 11.65 -31.82
N VAL A 358 -11.97 11.27 -30.54
CA VAL A 358 -11.66 12.21 -29.47
C VAL A 358 -10.13 12.36 -29.31
N GLU A 359 -9.69 13.28 -28.45
CA GLU A 359 -8.27 13.47 -28.21
C GLU A 359 -7.66 12.18 -27.61
N ILE A 360 -6.60 11.68 -28.26
CA ILE A 360 -5.93 10.46 -27.81
C ILE A 360 -4.92 10.83 -26.74
N ALA A 361 -5.23 10.48 -25.48
CA ALA A 361 -4.31 10.69 -24.39
C ALA A 361 -3.11 9.73 -24.47
N ARG A 362 -1.95 10.16 -23.96
CA ARG A 362 -0.75 9.32 -23.93
C ARG A 362 -0.98 8.09 -23.07
N GLU A 363 -0.35 6.99 -23.46
CA GLU A 363 -0.34 5.79 -22.62
C GLU A 363 0.26 6.12 -21.24
N SER A 364 -0.29 5.54 -20.17
CA SER A 364 0.32 5.58 -18.86
C SER A 364 1.30 4.43 -18.74
N LYS A 365 2.55 4.72 -18.35
CA LYS A 365 3.56 3.73 -18.06
C LYS A 365 3.73 3.61 -16.56
N THR A 366 3.66 2.39 -16.03
CA THR A 366 4.02 2.15 -14.62
C THR A 366 5.50 2.45 -14.42
N ILE A 367 5.80 3.42 -13.56
CA ILE A 367 7.17 3.83 -13.24
C ILE A 367 7.67 3.08 -12.02
N ALA A 368 6.83 2.98 -10.98
CA ALA A 368 7.18 2.32 -9.73
C ALA A 368 5.95 1.62 -9.15
N THR A 369 6.16 0.48 -8.52
CA THR A 369 5.10 -0.27 -7.84
C THR A 369 5.65 -1.00 -6.62
N ILE A 370 4.84 -1.11 -5.57
CA ILE A 370 5.13 -1.91 -4.38
C ILE A 370 3.81 -2.39 -3.75
N THR A 371 3.82 -3.60 -3.19
CA THR A 371 2.73 -4.06 -2.32
C THR A 371 3.01 -3.66 -0.87
N TYR A 372 1.96 -3.52 -0.04
CA TYR A 372 2.13 -3.23 1.38
C TYR A 372 2.98 -4.28 2.09
N GLN A 373 2.79 -5.55 1.75
CA GLN A 373 3.59 -6.64 2.33
C GLN A 373 5.08 -6.48 2.04
N ASN A 374 5.46 -6.07 0.82
CA ASN A 374 6.84 -5.82 0.47
C ASN A 374 7.38 -4.54 1.13
N TYR A 375 6.55 -3.50 1.25
CA TYR A 375 6.93 -2.27 1.93
C TYR A 375 7.26 -2.52 3.40
N PHE A 376 6.38 -3.19 4.15
CA PHE A 376 6.60 -3.44 5.57
C PHE A 376 7.74 -4.43 5.88
N ARG A 377 8.19 -5.22 4.89
CA ARG A 377 9.42 -6.04 5.00
C ARG A 377 10.70 -5.23 5.00
N LEU A 378 10.67 -3.95 4.66
CA LEU A 378 11.85 -3.07 4.63
C LEU A 378 12.28 -2.62 6.03
N TYR A 379 11.41 -2.72 7.02
CA TYR A 379 11.76 -2.37 8.38
C TYR A 379 12.79 -3.33 8.95
N ALA A 380 13.85 -2.78 9.61
CA ALA A 380 15.03 -3.52 10.05
C ALA A 380 14.73 -4.67 11.01
N VAL A 381 13.68 -4.54 11.80
CA VAL A 381 13.08 -5.65 12.52
C VAL A 381 12.13 -6.33 11.56
N SER A 382 12.61 -7.35 10.86
CA SER A 382 11.92 -8.05 9.77
C SER A 382 10.71 -8.90 10.21
N TYR A 383 10.13 -8.61 11.34
CA TYR A 383 8.89 -9.21 11.81
C TYR A 383 7.82 -8.13 11.88
N THR A 384 6.87 -8.22 10.98
CA THR A 384 5.71 -7.34 10.89
C THR A 384 5.00 -7.27 12.22
N HIS A 385 5.04 -6.09 12.85
CA HIS A 385 4.29 -5.80 14.06
C HIS A 385 2.86 -5.51 13.67
N LEU A 386 1.96 -6.39 14.02
CA LEU A 386 0.59 -6.38 13.57
C LEU A 386 -0.36 -6.40 14.77
N THR A 387 -1.21 -5.38 14.89
CA THR A 387 -2.36 -5.44 15.76
C THR A 387 -3.57 -5.90 14.95
N LEU A 388 -4.15 -7.06 15.28
CA LEU A 388 -5.40 -7.51 14.69
C LEU A 388 -6.59 -6.90 15.45
N PRO A 389 -7.58 -6.31 14.77
CA PRO A 389 -8.88 -6.11 15.37
C PRO A 389 -9.50 -7.48 15.62
N THR A 390 -10.17 -7.65 16.74
CA THR A 390 -10.92 -8.87 17.00
C THR A 390 -12.14 -8.86 16.10
N ILE A 391 -12.25 -9.86 15.24
CA ILE A 391 -13.51 -10.17 14.60
C ILE A 391 -14.41 -10.76 15.69
N ALA A 392 -15.56 -10.11 15.92
CA ALA A 392 -16.60 -10.58 16.85
C ALA A 392 -17.32 -11.79 16.27
#